data_ef4eb8ec09362f1deb3032515af3477b
#
_entry.id   ef4eb8ec09362f1deb3032515af3477b
#
_cell.length_a   1.000
_cell.length_b   1.000
_cell.length_c   1.000
_cell.angle_alpha   90.00
_cell.angle_beta   90.00
_cell.angle_gamma   90.00
#
_symmetry.space_group_name_H-M   'P 1'
#
loop_
_entity.id
_entity.type
_entity.pdbx_description
1 polymer ?
#
loop_
_entity_poly.entity_id
_entity_poly.type
_entity_poly.pdbx_seq_one_letter_code
_entity_poly.pdbx_strand_id
1 'polypeptide(L)'
;PWTPPPHLKTNGEWQGGKLKKEYYSLWAKYVAAFIRDYAGKGVRISAVTVQNELRHRQVWESCLYEKEEELDLAANYLAREVKPLGVKIYVYDHCRERVFDRAAFAFAFSKEIDGIACHWYSGDYFDELRMTRERFPDKDIIISEACVAMRKDKPVSDYDNKVLDAYAHDIIGDLNGGANAFCDWNLVLDENRGPSHFRDNRPMMADA
;
A
#
# COMPACT_ATOMS: atom_id res chain seq x y z
N PRO A 1 5.96 -1.80 3.12
CA PRO A 1 7.35 -1.26 3.04
C PRO A 1 7.65 -0.71 1.64
N TRP A 2 8.52 0.31 1.54
CA TRP A 2 8.89 0.90 0.25
C TRP A 2 10.06 0.16 -0.40
N THR A 3 11.06 -0.25 0.38
CA THR A 3 12.17 -1.05 -0.15
C THR A 3 12.91 -1.78 0.97
N PRO A 4 13.43 -2.99 0.71
CA PRO A 4 14.49 -3.57 1.52
C PRO A 4 15.79 -2.78 1.40
N PRO A 5 16.74 -2.94 2.34
CA PRO A 5 18.06 -2.36 2.21
C PRO A 5 18.77 -2.76 0.90
N PRO A 6 19.56 -1.85 0.28
CA PRO A 6 20.18 -2.08 -1.03
C PRO A 6 20.97 -3.39 -1.15
N HIS A 7 21.73 -3.79 -0.14
CA HIS A 7 22.56 -5.00 -0.17
C HIS A 7 21.75 -6.30 -0.26
N LEU A 8 20.43 -6.27 0.07
CA LEU A 8 19.52 -7.41 -0.10
C LEU A 8 18.89 -7.45 -1.50
N LYS A 9 19.09 -6.42 -2.33
CA LYS A 9 18.45 -6.26 -3.63
C LYS A 9 19.37 -6.63 -4.79
N THR A 10 18.76 -6.97 -5.93
CA THR A 10 19.47 -7.40 -7.14
C THR A 10 20.32 -6.31 -7.77
N ASN A 11 19.96 -5.05 -7.61
CA ASN A 11 20.67 -3.89 -8.17
C ASN A 11 21.58 -3.16 -7.16
N GLY A 12 21.48 -3.48 -5.88
CA GLY A 12 22.24 -2.80 -4.83
C GLY A 12 21.86 -1.32 -4.59
N GLU A 13 20.70 -0.88 -5.08
CA GLU A 13 20.23 0.51 -5.00
C GLU A 13 18.97 0.64 -4.14
N TRP A 14 18.68 1.86 -3.68
CA TRP A 14 17.41 2.16 -2.99
C TRP A 14 16.21 2.10 -3.95
N GLN A 15 16.38 2.49 -5.21
CA GLN A 15 15.34 2.55 -6.23
C GLN A 15 15.31 1.31 -7.11
N GLY A 16 14.12 0.76 -7.33
CA GLY A 16 13.93 -0.40 -8.22
C GLY A 16 14.67 -1.64 -7.74
N GLY A 17 15.02 -2.53 -8.65
CA GLY A 17 15.57 -3.85 -8.32
C GLY A 17 14.54 -4.75 -7.64
N LYS A 18 14.95 -5.96 -7.28
CA LYS A 18 14.12 -6.96 -6.60
C LYS A 18 14.81 -7.43 -5.33
N LEU A 19 14.07 -7.79 -4.30
CA LEU A 19 14.63 -8.54 -3.18
C LEU A 19 15.16 -9.88 -3.69
N LYS A 20 16.41 -10.21 -3.37
CA LYS A 20 16.98 -11.51 -3.74
C LYS A 20 16.28 -12.63 -2.96
N LYS A 21 15.97 -13.73 -3.64
CA LYS A 21 15.17 -14.82 -3.06
C LYS A 21 15.80 -15.44 -1.81
N GLU A 22 17.10 -15.49 -1.74
CA GLU A 22 17.85 -15.96 -0.57
C GLU A 22 17.56 -15.14 0.72
N TYR A 23 17.08 -13.92 0.57
CA TYR A 23 16.73 -13.02 1.69
C TYR A 23 15.24 -12.97 2.02
N TYR A 24 14.37 -13.70 1.35
CA TYR A 24 12.93 -13.71 1.63
C TYR A 24 12.62 -14.05 3.08
N SER A 25 13.27 -15.09 3.62
CA SER A 25 13.11 -15.46 5.04
C SER A 25 13.61 -14.39 5.99
N LEU A 26 14.77 -13.76 5.68
CA LEU A 26 15.31 -12.67 6.48
C LEU A 26 14.37 -11.46 6.51
N TRP A 27 13.85 -11.09 5.34
CA TRP A 27 12.93 -9.96 5.19
C TRP A 27 11.61 -10.19 5.93
N ALA A 28 11.03 -11.38 5.82
CA ALA A 28 9.83 -11.76 6.57
C ALA A 28 10.03 -11.67 8.08
N LYS A 29 11.17 -12.15 8.61
CA LYS A 29 11.53 -12.01 10.03
C LYS A 29 11.71 -10.57 10.46
N TYR A 30 12.28 -9.72 9.60
CA TYR A 30 12.41 -8.28 9.86
C TYR A 30 11.05 -7.61 10.01
N VAL A 31 10.09 -7.89 9.10
CA VAL A 31 8.72 -7.38 9.19
C VAL A 31 8.04 -7.85 10.49
N ALA A 32 8.20 -9.14 10.85
CA ALA A 32 7.64 -9.65 12.10
C ALA A 32 8.30 -9.03 13.34
N ALA A 33 9.60 -8.74 13.30
CA ALA A 33 10.30 -8.04 14.38
C ALA A 33 9.76 -6.60 14.55
N PHE A 34 9.53 -5.88 13.45
CA PHE A 34 8.89 -4.57 13.45
C PHE A 34 7.51 -4.61 14.12
N ILE A 35 6.67 -5.57 13.74
CA ILE A 35 5.33 -5.76 14.32
C ILE A 35 5.41 -5.99 15.84
N ARG A 36 6.33 -6.84 16.31
CA ARG A 36 6.52 -7.12 17.73
C ARG A 36 7.02 -5.90 18.52
N ASP A 37 7.93 -5.13 17.92
CA ASP A 37 8.46 -3.91 18.56
C ASP A 37 7.35 -2.85 18.75
N TYR A 38 6.50 -2.65 17.76
CA TYR A 38 5.34 -1.77 17.88
C TYR A 38 4.32 -2.28 18.90
N ALA A 39 4.06 -3.59 18.93
CA ALA A 39 3.18 -4.18 19.93
C ALA A 39 3.72 -3.97 21.35
N GLY A 40 5.03 -4.10 21.56
CA GLY A 40 5.70 -3.80 22.83
C GLY A 40 5.58 -2.34 23.27
N LYS A 41 5.31 -1.43 22.33
CA LYS A 41 5.05 0.00 22.57
C LYS A 41 3.55 0.33 22.69
N GLY A 42 2.69 -0.66 22.71
CA GLY A 42 1.24 -0.50 22.81
C GLY A 42 0.53 -0.20 21.48
N VAL A 43 1.24 -0.25 20.34
CA VAL A 43 0.66 -0.05 19.01
C VAL A 43 0.48 -1.39 18.31
N ARG A 44 -0.78 -1.79 18.14
CA ARG A 44 -1.12 -3.04 17.45
C ARG A 44 -1.18 -2.84 15.94
N ILE A 45 -0.30 -3.50 15.20
CA ILE A 45 -0.39 -3.63 13.75
C ILE A 45 -1.32 -4.79 13.42
N SER A 46 -2.39 -4.54 12.69
CA SER A 46 -3.42 -5.55 12.34
C SER A 46 -3.25 -6.15 10.94
N ALA A 47 -2.55 -5.45 10.05
CA ALA A 47 -2.30 -5.89 8.69
C ALA A 47 -0.99 -5.33 8.16
N VAL A 48 -0.42 -5.99 7.15
CA VAL A 48 0.73 -5.52 6.38
C VAL A 48 0.48 -5.73 4.89
N THR A 49 1.00 -4.84 4.05
CA THR A 49 1.16 -5.09 2.62
C THR A 49 2.55 -5.67 2.35
N VAL A 50 2.69 -6.44 1.27
CA VAL A 50 3.96 -7.08 0.92
C VAL A 50 4.98 -6.05 0.47
N GLN A 51 4.56 -5.14 -0.42
CA GLN A 51 5.40 -4.11 -1.02
C GLN A 51 4.57 -2.95 -1.56
N ASN A 52 4.98 -1.72 -1.26
CA ASN A 52 4.42 -0.52 -1.86
C ASN A 52 4.80 -0.41 -3.34
N GLU A 53 3.82 -0.15 -4.21
CA GLU A 53 3.98 0.16 -5.64
C GLU A 53 4.92 -0.77 -6.42
N LEU A 54 4.77 -2.06 -6.23
CA LEU A 54 5.66 -3.13 -6.68
C LEU A 54 5.93 -3.22 -8.19
N ARG A 55 5.19 -2.47 -9.04
CA ARG A 55 5.26 -2.61 -10.50
C ARG A 55 6.18 -1.62 -11.22
N HIS A 56 6.55 -0.51 -10.55
CA HIS A 56 7.32 0.55 -11.19
C HIS A 56 8.52 0.96 -10.35
N ARG A 57 9.66 1.20 -11.01
CA ARG A 57 10.77 1.90 -10.39
C ARG A 57 10.37 3.35 -10.20
N GLN A 58 10.41 3.80 -8.96
CA GLN A 58 10.10 5.17 -8.59
C GLN A 58 11.38 6.02 -8.48
N VAL A 59 11.23 7.34 -8.42
CA VAL A 59 12.32 8.27 -8.12
C VAL A 59 12.69 8.28 -6.65
N TRP A 60 11.83 7.72 -5.81
CA TRP A 60 12.05 7.44 -4.39
C TRP A 60 12.38 5.96 -4.17
N GLU A 61 12.54 5.57 -2.91
CA GLU A 61 12.80 4.19 -2.52
C GLU A 61 11.70 3.25 -3.04
N SER A 62 12.10 2.21 -3.76
CA SER A 62 11.16 1.28 -4.39
C SER A 62 11.78 -0.10 -4.61
N CYS A 63 10.93 -1.12 -4.68
CA CYS A 63 11.34 -2.48 -4.95
C CYS A 63 10.29 -3.15 -5.85
N LEU A 64 10.75 -3.94 -6.80
CA LEU A 64 9.90 -4.53 -7.84
C LEU A 64 9.61 -6.00 -7.53
N TYR A 65 8.39 -6.43 -7.83
CA TYR A 65 8.00 -7.85 -7.82
C TYR A 65 7.05 -8.15 -8.97
N GLU A 66 7.25 -9.29 -9.61
CA GLU A 66 6.19 -9.91 -10.39
C GLU A 66 5.14 -10.50 -9.43
N LYS A 67 3.93 -10.73 -9.92
CA LYS A 67 2.84 -11.25 -9.08
C LYS A 67 3.15 -12.60 -8.44
N GLU A 68 3.92 -13.43 -9.15
CA GLU A 68 4.38 -14.74 -8.68
C GLU A 68 5.42 -14.60 -7.56
N GLU A 69 6.34 -13.65 -7.70
CA GLU A 69 7.38 -13.37 -6.70
C GLU A 69 6.77 -12.77 -5.42
N GLU A 70 5.84 -11.82 -5.58
CA GLU A 70 5.07 -11.25 -4.48
C GLU A 70 4.32 -12.32 -3.71
N LEU A 71 3.60 -13.20 -4.42
CA LEU A 71 2.82 -14.26 -3.81
C LEU A 71 3.70 -15.29 -3.12
N ASP A 72 4.85 -15.65 -3.70
CA ASP A 72 5.81 -16.56 -3.07
C ASP A 72 6.36 -15.97 -1.75
N LEU A 73 6.77 -14.70 -1.76
CA LEU A 73 7.21 -14.01 -0.54
C LEU A 73 6.08 -13.97 0.51
N ALA A 74 4.88 -13.58 0.10
CA ALA A 74 3.74 -13.44 0.98
C ALA A 74 3.33 -14.78 1.63
N ALA A 75 3.08 -15.79 0.81
CA ALA A 75 2.50 -17.06 1.24
C ALA A 75 3.49 -18.00 1.92
N ASN A 76 4.72 -18.08 1.39
CA ASN A 76 5.70 -19.07 1.83
C ASN A 76 6.67 -18.57 2.89
N TYR A 77 6.80 -17.25 3.07
CA TYR A 77 7.75 -16.67 4.01
C TYR A 77 7.06 -15.72 5.01
N LEU A 78 6.37 -14.69 4.51
CA LEU A 78 5.77 -13.67 5.38
C LEU A 78 4.65 -14.27 6.24
N ALA A 79 3.78 -15.10 5.67
CA ALA A 79 2.67 -15.72 6.41
C ALA A 79 3.15 -16.53 7.62
N ARG A 80 4.26 -17.26 7.51
CA ARG A 80 4.82 -18.06 8.61
C ARG A 80 5.24 -17.20 9.80
N GLU A 81 5.65 -15.97 9.55
CA GLU A 81 6.16 -15.06 10.56
C GLU A 81 5.07 -14.16 11.17
N VAL A 82 4.10 -13.69 10.35
CA VAL A 82 3.13 -12.68 10.80
C VAL A 82 1.77 -13.24 11.18
N LYS A 83 1.32 -14.36 10.58
CA LYS A 83 0.03 -14.98 10.93
C LYS A 83 -0.04 -15.43 12.40
N PRO A 84 1.01 -16.00 13.01
CA PRO A 84 1.01 -16.30 14.44
C PRO A 84 0.88 -15.07 15.35
N LEU A 85 1.13 -13.86 14.81
CA LEU A 85 0.95 -12.58 15.51
C LEU A 85 -0.46 -12.01 15.33
N GLY A 86 -1.35 -12.70 14.60
CA GLY A 86 -2.70 -12.24 14.30
C GLY A 86 -2.76 -11.13 13.25
N VAL A 87 -1.75 -11.02 12.38
CA VAL A 87 -1.63 -9.96 11.38
C VAL A 87 -2.07 -10.47 10.02
N LYS A 88 -2.94 -9.71 9.36
CA LYS A 88 -3.41 -9.96 8.00
C LYS A 88 -2.35 -9.58 6.97
N ILE A 89 -2.39 -10.25 5.81
CA ILE A 89 -1.51 -9.97 4.67
C ILE A 89 -2.34 -9.53 3.49
N TYR A 90 -2.01 -8.36 2.96
CA TYR A 90 -2.58 -7.83 1.73
C TYR A 90 -1.51 -7.77 0.64
N VAL A 91 -1.93 -8.04 -0.59
CA VAL A 91 -1.06 -8.02 -1.77
C VAL A 91 -1.40 -6.85 -2.68
N TYR A 92 -0.58 -6.64 -3.69
CA TYR A 92 -0.68 -5.65 -4.75
C TYR A 92 -0.21 -4.26 -4.33
N ASP A 93 -0.92 -3.57 -3.44
CA ASP A 93 -0.53 -2.25 -2.89
C ASP A 93 -0.03 -1.27 -3.97
N HIS A 94 -0.81 -1.15 -5.05
CA HIS A 94 -0.52 -0.36 -6.26
C HIS A 94 -1.79 0.24 -6.82
N CYS A 95 -1.67 1.11 -7.84
CA CYS A 95 -2.82 1.76 -8.46
C CYS A 95 -3.90 0.76 -8.91
N ARG A 96 -5.19 1.12 -8.72
CA ARG A 96 -6.35 0.17 -8.73
C ARG A 96 -6.77 -0.39 -10.08
N GLU A 97 -6.16 0.03 -11.19
CA GLU A 97 -6.52 -0.41 -12.55
C GLU A 97 -6.41 -1.93 -12.81
N ARG A 98 -5.85 -2.69 -11.87
CA ARG A 98 -5.70 -4.14 -11.99
C ARG A 98 -6.03 -4.91 -10.71
N VAL A 99 -6.86 -4.34 -9.85
CA VAL A 99 -7.21 -4.95 -8.55
C VAL A 99 -7.85 -6.32 -8.75
N PHE A 100 -8.82 -6.44 -9.68
CA PHE A 100 -9.50 -7.71 -9.91
C PHE A 100 -8.56 -8.80 -10.44
N ASP A 101 -7.72 -8.49 -11.44
CA ASP A 101 -6.75 -9.46 -11.99
C ASP A 101 -5.77 -9.95 -10.90
N ARG A 102 -5.28 -9.03 -10.07
CA ARG A 102 -4.35 -9.35 -8.99
C ARG A 102 -4.99 -10.12 -7.84
N ALA A 103 -6.20 -9.76 -7.46
CA ALA A 103 -6.99 -10.48 -6.46
C ALA A 103 -7.30 -11.91 -6.94
N ALA A 104 -7.79 -12.06 -8.18
CA ALA A 104 -8.11 -13.36 -8.77
C ALA A 104 -6.90 -14.29 -8.78
N PHE A 105 -5.72 -13.77 -9.16
CA PHE A 105 -4.48 -14.53 -9.10
C PHE A 105 -4.13 -14.93 -7.66
N ALA A 106 -4.01 -13.97 -6.76
CA ALA A 106 -3.53 -14.23 -5.42
C ALA A 106 -4.42 -15.21 -4.63
N PHE A 107 -5.74 -15.02 -4.71
CA PHE A 107 -6.69 -15.85 -3.96
C PHE A 107 -6.90 -17.24 -4.57
N ALA A 108 -6.63 -17.41 -5.87
CA ALA A 108 -6.63 -18.74 -6.49
C ALA A 108 -5.46 -19.61 -6.03
N PHE A 109 -4.30 -19.01 -5.77
CA PHE A 109 -3.07 -19.74 -5.49
C PHE A 109 -2.65 -19.76 -4.03
N SER A 110 -3.26 -18.94 -3.16
CA SER A 110 -2.93 -18.96 -1.72
C SER A 110 -4.11 -18.62 -0.82
N LYS A 111 -4.28 -19.41 0.24
CA LYS A 111 -5.24 -19.14 1.34
C LYS A 111 -4.66 -18.18 2.39
N GLU A 112 -3.35 -17.95 2.36
CA GLU A 112 -2.65 -17.11 3.33
C GLU A 112 -2.91 -15.61 3.13
N ILE A 113 -3.45 -15.24 1.95
CA ILE A 113 -3.73 -13.86 1.60
C ILE A 113 -5.13 -13.48 2.08
N ASP A 114 -5.23 -12.45 2.92
CA ASP A 114 -6.48 -12.00 3.53
C ASP A 114 -7.22 -10.96 2.68
N GLY A 115 -6.51 -10.26 1.83
CA GLY A 115 -7.12 -9.22 1.01
C GLY A 115 -6.15 -8.61 0.00
N ILE A 116 -6.62 -7.54 -0.61
CA ILE A 116 -5.88 -6.74 -1.59
C ILE A 116 -5.86 -5.28 -1.15
N ALA A 117 -4.72 -4.63 -1.34
CA ALA A 117 -4.54 -3.21 -1.11
C ALA A 117 -4.36 -2.47 -2.44
N CYS A 118 -4.85 -1.26 -2.56
CA CYS A 118 -4.65 -0.44 -3.74
C CYS A 118 -4.60 1.05 -3.44
N HIS A 119 -4.07 1.81 -4.41
CA HIS A 119 -3.92 3.25 -4.40
C HIS A 119 -4.85 3.90 -5.41
N TRP A 120 -5.21 5.16 -5.22
CA TRP A 120 -6.20 5.86 -6.06
C TRP A 120 -5.63 6.53 -7.34
N TYR A 121 -4.31 6.51 -7.55
CA TYR A 121 -3.63 7.40 -8.50
C TYR A 121 -3.85 7.11 -10.00
N SER A 122 -4.45 5.97 -10.36
CA SER A 122 -4.72 5.61 -11.77
C SER A 122 -6.07 6.09 -12.31
N GLY A 123 -6.93 6.60 -11.45
CA GLY A 123 -8.32 6.98 -11.77
C GLY A 123 -9.34 6.10 -11.05
N ASP A 124 -10.60 6.25 -11.40
CA ASP A 124 -11.73 5.71 -10.63
C ASP A 124 -11.71 4.19 -10.48
N TYR A 125 -11.69 3.46 -11.60
CA TYR A 125 -11.68 1.99 -11.60
C TYR A 125 -12.52 1.31 -10.50
N PHE A 126 -13.62 1.95 -10.06
CA PHE A 126 -14.51 1.43 -9.02
C PHE A 126 -15.15 0.10 -9.42
N ASP A 127 -15.27 -0.16 -10.72
CA ASP A 127 -15.72 -1.45 -11.23
C ASP A 127 -14.75 -2.58 -10.91
N GLU A 128 -13.45 -2.33 -10.89
CA GLU A 128 -12.44 -3.32 -10.47
C GLU A 128 -12.64 -3.73 -9.00
N LEU A 129 -12.96 -2.76 -8.12
CA LEU A 129 -13.28 -3.01 -6.72
C LEU A 129 -14.58 -3.82 -6.60
N ARG A 130 -15.64 -3.41 -7.32
CA ARG A 130 -16.94 -4.08 -7.29
C ARG A 130 -16.85 -5.53 -7.76
N MET A 131 -16.20 -5.78 -8.91
CA MET A 131 -15.94 -7.14 -9.40
C MET A 131 -15.16 -7.98 -8.39
N THR A 132 -14.16 -7.38 -7.74
CA THR A 132 -13.37 -8.04 -6.70
C THR A 132 -14.22 -8.41 -5.50
N ARG A 133 -15.07 -7.49 -5.02
CA ARG A 133 -15.98 -7.72 -3.90
C ARG A 133 -17.02 -8.81 -4.22
N GLU A 134 -17.62 -8.74 -5.41
CA GLU A 134 -18.63 -9.74 -5.85
C GLU A 134 -18.02 -11.14 -5.93
N ARG A 135 -16.79 -11.24 -6.44
CA ARG A 135 -16.11 -12.54 -6.64
C ARG A 135 -15.51 -13.11 -5.36
N PHE A 136 -15.07 -12.23 -4.43
CA PHE A 136 -14.35 -12.60 -3.21
C PHE A 136 -14.95 -11.86 -1.99
N PRO A 137 -16.20 -12.16 -1.60
CA PRO A 137 -16.93 -11.39 -0.58
C PRO A 137 -16.26 -11.43 0.81
N ASP A 138 -15.53 -12.49 1.11
CA ASP A 138 -14.87 -12.72 2.41
C ASP A 138 -13.46 -12.11 2.48
N LYS A 139 -12.96 -11.50 1.40
CA LYS A 139 -11.64 -10.89 1.36
C LYS A 139 -11.71 -9.39 1.60
N ASP A 140 -10.70 -8.85 2.27
CA ASP A 140 -10.59 -7.41 2.46
C ASP A 140 -10.15 -6.70 1.18
N ILE A 141 -10.69 -5.50 0.96
CA ILE A 141 -10.25 -4.55 -0.07
C ILE A 141 -9.92 -3.25 0.66
N ILE A 142 -8.68 -2.81 0.60
CA ILE A 142 -8.20 -1.63 1.33
C ILE A 142 -7.65 -0.62 0.34
N ILE A 143 -8.14 0.62 0.41
CA ILE A 143 -7.43 1.74 -0.20
C ILE A 143 -6.32 2.11 0.76
N SER A 144 -5.09 1.73 0.43
CA SER A 144 -3.95 1.80 1.34
C SER A 144 -3.17 3.11 1.23
N GLU A 145 -3.41 3.86 0.16
CA GLU A 145 -2.78 5.15 -0.05
C GLU A 145 -3.60 6.03 -0.99
N ALA A 146 -3.76 7.28 -0.62
CA ALA A 146 -4.40 8.31 -1.41
C ALA A 146 -3.89 9.69 -0.99
N CYS A 147 -3.59 10.57 -1.93
CA CYS A 147 -3.42 12.00 -1.67
C CYS A 147 -3.60 12.80 -2.96
N VAL A 148 -3.97 14.06 -2.83
CA VAL A 148 -3.99 14.99 -3.96
C VAL A 148 -2.62 15.65 -4.09
N ALA A 149 -1.85 15.25 -5.10
CA ALA A 149 -0.57 15.87 -5.39
C ALA A 149 -0.77 17.33 -5.85
N MET A 150 -0.02 18.25 -5.24
CA MET A 150 -0.11 19.68 -5.52
C MET A 150 1.07 20.14 -6.36
N ARG A 151 0.78 21.00 -7.33
CA ARG A 151 1.82 21.65 -8.14
C ARG A 151 2.55 22.73 -7.33
N LYS A 152 3.87 22.76 -7.44
CA LYS A 152 4.73 23.74 -6.74
C LYS A 152 4.47 25.19 -7.14
N ASP A 153 3.96 25.40 -8.37
CA ASP A 153 3.71 26.70 -8.97
C ASP A 153 2.30 27.26 -8.70
N LYS A 154 1.50 26.57 -7.88
CA LYS A 154 0.13 26.97 -7.54
C LYS A 154 -0.02 27.26 -6.05
N PRO A 155 -0.77 28.32 -5.66
CA PRO A 155 -1.11 28.56 -4.27
C PRO A 155 -2.02 27.47 -3.72
N VAL A 156 -1.97 27.25 -2.40
CA VAL A 156 -2.78 26.23 -1.72
C VAL A 156 -4.26 26.45 -1.94
N SER A 157 -4.71 27.72 -1.87
CA SER A 157 -6.11 28.12 -2.08
C SER A 157 -6.73 27.67 -3.41
N ASP A 158 -5.91 27.47 -4.45
CA ASP A 158 -6.39 26.97 -5.75
C ASP A 158 -6.85 25.51 -5.71
N TYR A 159 -6.53 24.80 -4.63
CA TYR A 159 -6.77 23.38 -4.51
C TYR A 159 -7.87 23.02 -3.51
N ASP A 160 -8.25 23.93 -2.61
CA ASP A 160 -9.13 23.60 -1.47
C ASP A 160 -10.43 22.89 -1.90
N ASN A 161 -11.18 23.47 -2.82
CA ASN A 161 -12.42 22.84 -3.33
C ASN A 161 -12.14 21.56 -4.13
N LYS A 162 -11.10 21.56 -4.98
CA LYS A 162 -10.75 20.38 -5.78
C LYS A 162 -10.30 19.21 -4.92
N VAL A 163 -9.64 19.49 -3.81
CA VAL A 163 -9.21 18.48 -2.85
C VAL A 163 -10.43 17.86 -2.18
N LEU A 164 -11.35 18.68 -1.66
CA LEU A 164 -12.58 18.20 -1.04
C LEU A 164 -13.41 17.36 -2.00
N ASP A 165 -13.59 17.83 -3.25
CA ASP A 165 -14.33 17.10 -4.28
C ASP A 165 -13.65 15.77 -4.62
N ALA A 166 -12.31 15.75 -4.76
CA ALA A 166 -11.56 14.54 -5.07
C ALA A 166 -11.68 13.48 -3.94
N TYR A 167 -11.51 13.90 -2.70
CA TYR A 167 -11.66 12.99 -1.56
C TYR A 167 -13.11 12.50 -1.41
N ALA A 168 -14.10 13.37 -1.54
CA ALA A 168 -15.50 12.99 -1.45
C ALA A 168 -15.88 11.99 -2.56
N HIS A 169 -15.50 12.29 -3.81
CA HIS A 169 -15.74 11.41 -4.95
C HIS A 169 -15.11 10.04 -4.74
N ASP A 170 -13.84 10.02 -4.39
CA ASP A 170 -13.05 8.80 -4.31
C ASP A 170 -13.47 7.91 -3.14
N ILE A 171 -13.61 8.47 -1.93
CA ILE A 171 -14.06 7.71 -0.75
C ILE A 171 -15.46 7.12 -0.97
N ILE A 172 -16.40 7.89 -1.54
CA ILE A 172 -17.74 7.41 -1.84
C ILE A 172 -17.69 6.31 -2.90
N GLY A 173 -16.91 6.49 -3.96
CA GLY A 173 -16.74 5.52 -5.02
C GLY A 173 -16.09 4.22 -4.53
N ASP A 174 -15.06 4.32 -3.73
CA ASP A 174 -14.34 3.17 -3.15
C ASP A 174 -15.23 2.36 -2.20
N LEU A 175 -15.93 3.01 -1.29
CA LEU A 175 -16.85 2.33 -0.36
C LEU A 175 -18.02 1.69 -1.09
N ASN A 176 -18.59 2.35 -2.08
CA ASN A 176 -19.63 1.77 -2.93
C ASN A 176 -19.07 0.63 -3.81
N GLY A 177 -17.81 0.68 -4.20
CA GLY A 177 -17.07 -0.40 -4.86
C GLY A 177 -16.76 -1.58 -3.94
N GLY A 178 -17.02 -1.45 -2.63
CA GLY A 178 -16.86 -2.53 -1.65
C GLY A 178 -15.54 -2.51 -0.89
N ALA A 179 -14.81 -1.39 -0.88
CA ALA A 179 -13.66 -1.24 -0.01
C ALA A 179 -14.06 -1.29 1.48
N ASN A 180 -13.21 -1.89 2.30
CA ASN A 180 -13.42 -2.00 3.75
C ASN A 180 -12.82 -0.82 4.53
N ALA A 181 -11.79 -0.19 3.98
CA ALA A 181 -11.10 0.94 4.59
C ALA A 181 -10.45 1.83 3.56
N PHE A 182 -10.21 3.08 3.97
CA PHE A 182 -9.49 4.08 3.22
C PHE A 182 -8.39 4.65 4.11
N CYS A 183 -7.15 4.66 3.63
CA CYS A 183 -5.99 5.21 4.30
C CYS A 183 -5.43 6.35 3.47
N ASP A 184 -5.33 7.52 4.06
CA ASP A 184 -4.73 8.68 3.42
C ASP A 184 -3.20 8.66 3.53
N TRP A 185 -2.55 9.29 2.60
CA TRP A 185 -1.13 9.60 2.56
C TRP A 185 -0.93 11.08 2.83
N ASN A 186 -0.61 11.44 3.89
CA ASN A 186 -0.22 11.34 5.25
C ASN A 186 -1.30 11.91 6.21
N LEU A 187 -1.25 11.56 7.48
CA LEU A 187 -2.24 12.04 8.44
C LEU A 187 -2.07 13.54 8.74
N VAL A 188 -0.85 13.98 9.00
CA VAL A 188 -0.50 15.37 9.33
C VAL A 188 0.81 15.74 8.68
N LEU A 189 0.86 16.90 8.03
CA LEU A 189 2.09 17.54 7.56
C LEU A 189 2.09 19.00 8.04
N ASP A 190 3.27 19.65 8.10
CA ASP A 190 3.38 21.09 8.40
C ASP A 190 3.06 21.96 7.16
N GLU A 191 3.09 23.30 7.33
CA GLU A 191 2.85 24.26 6.25
C GLU A 191 3.90 24.18 5.13
N ASN A 192 5.09 23.68 5.41
CA ASN A 192 6.13 23.41 4.43
C ASN A 192 5.97 22.03 3.78
N ARG A 193 4.96 21.26 4.25
CA ARG A 193 4.60 19.92 3.77
C ARG A 193 5.68 18.88 3.99
N GLY A 194 6.46 19.06 5.05
CA GLY A 194 7.43 18.08 5.54
C GLY A 194 6.83 17.12 6.57
N PRO A 195 7.44 15.98 6.76
CA PRO A 195 8.55 15.40 5.99
C PRO A 195 8.07 14.57 4.80
N SER A 196 7.56 15.19 3.76
CA SER A 196 7.21 14.54 2.49
C SER A 196 8.20 14.91 1.39
N HIS A 197 8.52 13.98 0.51
CA HIS A 197 9.32 14.26 -0.70
C HIS A 197 8.57 15.12 -1.72
N PHE A 198 7.24 15.17 -1.62
CA PHE A 198 6.34 15.88 -2.51
C PHE A 198 5.44 16.84 -1.73
N ARG A 199 4.94 17.84 -2.44
CA ARG A 199 3.89 18.72 -1.92
C ARG A 199 2.54 18.02 -2.07
N ASP A 200 2.22 17.18 -1.10
CA ASP A 200 0.96 16.47 -1.06
C ASP A 200 -0.08 17.26 -0.27
N ASN A 201 -1.33 17.05 -0.60
CA ASN A 201 -2.44 17.54 0.20
C ASN A 201 -2.92 16.47 1.19
N ARG A 202 -3.50 16.89 2.30
CA ARG A 202 -3.89 16.02 3.41
C ARG A 202 -5.07 16.60 4.18
N PRO A 203 -5.78 15.75 4.91
CA PRO A 203 -6.95 16.20 5.68
C PRO A 203 -6.61 17.19 6.81
N MET A 204 -5.39 17.14 7.34
CA MET A 204 -4.99 18.04 8.43
C MET A 204 -3.66 18.73 8.14
N MET A 205 -3.63 20.06 8.35
CA MET A 205 -2.43 20.87 8.40
C MET A 205 -2.16 21.23 9.84
N ALA A 206 -0.93 21.04 10.32
CA ALA A 206 -0.49 21.61 11.58
C ALA A 206 0.03 23.02 11.31
N ASP A 207 -0.49 24.00 12.02
CA ASP A 207 0.12 25.32 12.08
C ASP A 207 1.43 25.23 12.87
N ALA A 208 2.46 25.93 12.40
CA ALA A 208 3.78 25.95 13.04
C ALA A 208 3.80 26.86 14.27
#